data_ef2d0995ca06a3d6916d157995feffec
#
_entry.id   ef2d0995ca06a3d6916d157995feffec
#
_cell.length_a   1.000
_cell.length_b   1.000
_cell.length_c   1.000
_cell.angle_alpha   90.00
_cell.angle_beta   90.00
_cell.angle_gamma   90.00
#
_symmetry.space_group_name_H-M   'P 1'
#
loop_
_entity.id
_entity.type
_entity.pdbx_description
1 polymer ?
#
loop_
_entity_poly.entity_id
_entity_poly.type
_entity_poly.pdbx_seq_one_letter_code
_entity_poly.pdbx_strand_id
1 'polypeptide(L)'
;MIAKAILLGVLTITSYQPVPWQTKPECTSRDHCRTSIDDGITRYGIAASQDMLAKGEVHYGDTVYVEGYGFRVINDCLGPHSTRAFDLLVFTHAEEKAVGVRHLKVWLIKMEVQ
;
A
#
# COMPACT_ATOMS: atom_id res chain seq x y z
N MET A 1 22.03 13.10 -1.09
CA MET A 1 21.04 12.04 -1.35
C MET A 1 20.25 12.33 -2.59
N ILE A 2 19.98 11.31 -3.36
CA ILE A 2 19.14 11.41 -4.55
C ILE A 2 17.93 10.50 -4.37
N ALA A 3 16.77 11.01 -4.71
CA ALA A 3 15.56 10.20 -4.80
C ALA A 3 15.51 9.54 -6.17
N LYS A 4 15.23 8.26 -6.20
CA LYS A 4 15.12 7.47 -7.42
C LYS A 4 13.78 6.79 -7.44
N ALA A 5 13.09 6.85 -8.56
CA ALA A 5 11.80 6.19 -8.76
C ALA A 5 12.01 4.94 -9.61
N ILE A 6 11.61 3.80 -9.08
CA ILE A 6 11.73 2.51 -9.76
C ILE A 6 10.31 2.06 -10.10
N LEU A 7 10.02 1.92 -11.39
CA LEU A 7 8.70 1.48 -11.80
C LEU A 7 8.48 0.03 -11.42
N LEU A 8 7.48 -0.22 -10.58
CA LEU A 8 7.07 -1.57 -10.22
C LEU A 8 6.21 -2.21 -11.30
N GLY A 9 5.48 -1.40 -12.04
CA GLY A 9 4.61 -1.87 -13.12
C GLY A 9 3.26 -1.19 -13.07
N VAL A 10 2.33 -1.72 -13.86
CA VAL A 10 0.92 -1.35 -13.79
C VAL A 10 0.25 -2.38 -12.89
N LEU A 11 -0.24 -1.93 -11.74
CA LEU A 11 -0.73 -2.82 -10.70
C LEU A 11 -2.20 -2.57 -10.43
N THR A 12 -2.87 -3.57 -9.85
CA THR A 12 -4.27 -3.42 -9.45
C THR A 12 -4.34 -2.58 -8.19
N ILE A 13 -5.15 -1.54 -8.23
CA ILE A 13 -5.35 -0.61 -7.13
C ILE A 13 -6.80 -0.64 -6.69
N THR A 14 -7.01 -0.89 -5.43
CA THR A 14 -8.31 -0.79 -4.76
C THR A 14 -8.16 0.17 -3.58
N SER A 15 -9.17 0.26 -2.74
CA SER A 15 -9.09 1.11 -1.55
C SER A 15 -9.87 0.49 -0.40
N TYR A 16 -9.53 0.89 0.81
CA TYR A 16 -10.18 0.42 2.02
C TYR A 16 -10.26 1.55 3.05
N GLN A 17 -11.22 1.41 3.97
CA GLN A 17 -11.39 2.35 5.07
C GLN A 17 -10.82 1.74 6.36
N PRO A 18 -10.35 2.56 7.31
CA PRO A 18 -9.83 2.06 8.59
C PRO A 18 -10.97 1.69 9.53
N VAL A 19 -11.77 0.71 9.13
CA VAL A 19 -12.93 0.23 9.91
C VAL A 19 -12.78 -1.25 10.17
N PRO A 20 -13.35 -1.78 11.27
CA PRO A 20 -13.11 -3.16 11.70
C PRO A 20 -13.41 -4.23 10.65
N TRP A 21 -14.43 -4.04 9.84
CA TRP A 21 -14.80 -5.04 8.83
C TRP A 21 -13.95 -4.98 7.55
N GLN A 22 -13.08 -3.99 7.42
CA GLN A 22 -12.18 -3.85 6.27
C GLN A 22 -10.71 -4.02 6.65
N THR A 23 -10.41 -4.10 7.93
CA THR A 23 -9.04 -4.27 8.41
C THR A 23 -8.93 -5.58 9.17
N LYS A 24 -7.75 -6.16 9.12
CA LYS A 24 -7.49 -7.39 9.84
C LYS A 24 -6.82 -7.07 11.17
N PRO A 25 -7.21 -7.74 12.27
CA PRO A 25 -6.53 -7.56 13.55
C PRO A 25 -5.10 -8.11 13.49
N GLU A 26 -4.86 -9.06 12.58
CA GLU A 26 -3.54 -9.65 12.42
C GLU A 26 -3.35 -10.11 11.00
N CYS A 27 -2.11 -10.33 10.62
CA CYS A 27 -1.75 -10.72 9.27
C CYS A 27 -0.83 -11.93 9.32
N THR A 28 -0.86 -12.73 8.26
CA THR A 28 -0.02 -13.92 8.21
C THR A 28 1.47 -13.61 8.18
N SER A 29 1.85 -12.44 7.74
CA SER A 29 3.25 -12.02 7.87
C SER A 29 3.57 -11.49 9.25
N ARG A 30 2.62 -11.59 10.12
CA ARG A 30 2.80 -11.41 11.55
C ARG A 30 3.28 -10.05 11.90
N ASP A 31 4.43 -10.01 12.50
CA ASP A 31 5.00 -8.80 13.07
C ASP A 31 5.02 -7.63 12.11
N HIS A 32 4.81 -7.88 10.85
CA HIS A 32 4.97 -6.87 9.82
C HIS A 32 3.66 -6.39 9.23
N CYS A 33 2.57 -7.08 9.52
CA CYS A 33 1.28 -6.71 8.96
C CYS A 33 0.49 -5.93 10.00
N ARG A 34 0.36 -4.64 9.76
CA ARG A 34 -0.29 -3.75 10.72
C ARG A 34 -1.30 -2.91 9.98
N THR A 35 -2.38 -2.58 10.68
CA THR A 35 -3.36 -1.69 10.10
C THR A 35 -2.91 -0.25 10.27
N SER A 36 -3.37 0.61 9.38
CA SER A 36 -3.07 2.04 9.46
C SER A 36 -3.57 2.65 10.78
N ILE A 37 -4.59 2.07 11.37
CA ILE A 37 -5.12 2.52 12.65
C ILE A 37 -4.05 2.38 13.73
N ASP A 38 -3.38 1.24 13.76
CA ASP A 38 -2.41 0.94 14.81
C ASP A 38 -1.09 1.66 14.61
N ASP A 39 -0.75 1.96 13.37
CA ASP A 39 0.53 2.59 13.04
C ASP A 39 0.60 4.07 13.35
N GLY A 40 -0.54 4.71 13.49
CA GLY A 40 -0.58 6.16 13.58
C GLY A 40 -0.37 6.87 12.26
N ILE A 41 -0.19 6.15 11.19
CA ILE A 41 -0.13 6.72 9.85
C ILE A 41 -1.54 6.77 9.33
N THR A 42 -2.10 7.96 9.24
CA THR A 42 -3.53 8.08 9.02
C THR A 42 -3.93 8.27 7.58
N ARG A 43 -3.29 9.16 6.85
CA ARG A 43 -3.81 9.54 5.54
C ARG A 43 -3.06 8.95 4.36
N TYR A 44 -1.81 8.59 4.55
CA TYR A 44 -0.94 8.22 3.45
C TYR A 44 -0.51 6.75 3.48
N GLY A 45 -1.29 5.93 4.19
CA GLY A 45 -1.04 4.49 4.25
C GLY A 45 -1.49 3.77 2.99
N ILE A 46 -0.84 2.68 2.71
CA ILE A 46 -1.22 1.78 1.62
C ILE A 46 -0.89 0.34 2.03
N ALA A 47 -1.76 -0.58 1.67
CA ALA A 47 -1.52 -2.00 1.90
C ALA A 47 -0.92 -2.60 0.63
N ALA A 48 0.11 -3.41 0.79
CA ALA A 48 0.75 -4.12 -0.32
C ALA A 48 0.35 -5.58 -0.29
N SER A 49 0.28 -6.21 -1.47
CA SER A 49 -0.02 -7.63 -1.53
C SER A 49 1.13 -8.45 -0.94
N GLN A 50 0.78 -9.56 -0.30
CA GLN A 50 1.76 -10.38 0.43
C GLN A 50 2.83 -10.98 -0.46
N ASP A 51 2.50 -11.27 -1.70
CA ASP A 51 3.47 -11.80 -2.66
C ASP A 51 4.62 -10.82 -2.91
N MET A 52 4.31 -9.53 -3.05
CA MET A 52 5.35 -8.53 -3.25
C MET A 52 6.23 -8.35 -2.00
N LEU A 53 5.61 -8.40 -0.83
CA LEU A 53 6.35 -8.32 0.43
C LEU A 53 7.24 -9.54 0.62
N ALA A 54 6.71 -10.73 0.34
CA ALA A 54 7.45 -11.97 0.52
C ALA A 54 8.65 -12.08 -0.44
N LYS A 55 8.52 -11.56 -1.65
CA LYS A 55 9.60 -11.56 -2.62
C LYS A 55 10.62 -10.44 -2.39
N GLY A 56 10.33 -9.52 -1.49
CA GLY A 56 11.19 -8.38 -1.25
C GLY A 56 11.15 -7.31 -2.32
N GLU A 57 10.12 -7.31 -3.16
CA GLU A 57 9.93 -6.22 -4.13
C GLU A 57 9.66 -4.90 -3.41
N VAL A 58 8.93 -4.97 -2.32
CA VAL A 58 8.63 -3.84 -1.44
C VAL A 58 8.72 -4.30 0.00
N HIS A 59 8.86 -3.33 0.92
CA HIS A 59 8.97 -3.58 2.35
C HIS A 59 8.09 -2.61 3.12
N TYR A 60 7.69 -3.00 4.32
CA TYR A 60 7.00 -2.08 5.22
C TYR A 60 7.88 -0.87 5.49
N GLY A 61 7.29 0.31 5.43
CA GLY A 61 8.00 1.56 5.57
C GLY A 61 8.48 2.17 4.26
N ASP A 62 8.44 1.41 3.17
CA ASP A 62 8.78 1.94 1.85
C ASP A 62 7.76 2.97 1.42
N THR A 63 8.23 3.97 0.68
CA THR A 63 7.38 4.96 0.03
C THR A 63 7.18 4.54 -1.41
N VAL A 64 5.93 4.61 -1.86
CA VAL A 64 5.57 4.41 -3.27
C VAL A 64 4.84 5.65 -3.78
N TYR A 65 4.91 5.86 -5.08
CA TYR A 65 4.11 6.87 -5.76
C TYR A 65 3.10 6.15 -6.63
N VAL A 66 1.82 6.44 -6.41
CA VAL A 66 0.72 5.84 -7.16
C VAL A 66 0.20 6.86 -8.14
N GLU A 67 0.18 6.53 -9.41
CA GLU A 67 -0.31 7.38 -10.47
C GLU A 67 -1.70 7.93 -10.14
N GLY A 68 -1.84 9.25 -10.13
CA GLY A 68 -3.11 9.91 -9.84
C GLY A 68 -3.44 10.06 -8.35
N TYR A 69 -2.68 9.44 -7.46
CA TYR A 69 -2.96 9.49 -6.02
C TYR A 69 -1.79 10.01 -5.18
N GLY A 70 -0.57 9.98 -5.73
CA GLY A 70 0.57 10.56 -5.04
C GLY A 70 1.32 9.57 -4.15
N PHE A 71 2.09 10.12 -3.22
CA PHE A 71 2.96 9.33 -2.34
C PHE A 71 2.16 8.62 -1.26
N ARG A 72 2.56 7.38 -0.97
CA ARG A 72 1.99 6.57 0.12
C ARG A 72 3.09 5.79 0.80
N VAL A 73 2.87 5.45 2.07
CA VAL A 73 3.81 4.64 2.85
C VAL A 73 3.18 3.27 3.08
N ILE A 74 3.93 2.22 2.75
CA ILE A 74 3.44 0.85 2.94
C ILE A 74 3.45 0.52 4.43
N ASN A 75 2.26 0.33 5.00
CA ASN A 75 2.10 0.06 6.43
C ASN A 75 1.10 -1.04 6.73
N ASP A 76 0.66 -1.77 5.70
CA ASP A 76 -0.33 -2.83 5.88
C ASP A 76 -0.17 -3.84 4.73
N CYS A 77 -0.88 -4.94 4.82
CA CYS A 77 -0.87 -5.92 3.74
C CYS A 77 -2.29 -6.34 3.36
N LEU A 78 -2.43 -6.77 2.13
CA LEU A 78 -3.67 -7.35 1.62
C LEU A 78 -3.81 -8.80 2.07
N GLY A 79 -4.99 -9.39 1.85
CA GLY A 79 -5.20 -10.80 2.09
C GLY A 79 -4.32 -11.68 1.20
N PRO A 80 -4.17 -12.96 1.56
CA PRO A 80 -3.18 -13.83 0.91
C PRO A 80 -3.50 -14.15 -0.55
N HIS A 81 -4.71 -13.89 -1.00
CA HIS A 81 -5.12 -14.20 -2.38
C HIS A 81 -4.88 -13.05 -3.36
N SER A 82 -4.49 -11.88 -2.87
CA SER A 82 -4.20 -10.75 -3.74
C SER A 82 -2.81 -10.91 -4.35
N THR A 83 -2.68 -10.58 -5.63
CA THR A 83 -1.43 -10.71 -6.38
C THR A 83 -1.07 -9.37 -7.00
N ARG A 84 0.14 -8.91 -6.75
CA ARG A 84 0.71 -7.68 -7.29
C ARG A 84 -0.31 -6.54 -7.29
N ALA A 85 -0.77 -6.21 -6.10
CA ALA A 85 -1.84 -5.24 -5.91
C ALA A 85 -1.55 -4.36 -4.70
N PHE A 86 -2.16 -3.19 -4.70
CA PHE A 86 -2.12 -2.26 -3.58
C PHE A 86 -3.54 -1.84 -3.21
N ASP A 87 -3.73 -1.52 -1.94
CA ASP A 87 -5.02 -1.10 -1.40
C ASP A 87 -4.81 0.24 -0.70
N LEU A 88 -5.38 1.32 -1.29
CA LEU A 88 -5.22 2.67 -0.78
C LEU A 88 -6.07 2.88 0.46
N LEU A 89 -5.48 3.43 1.51
CA LEU A 89 -6.25 3.86 2.66
C LEU A 89 -7.02 5.13 2.32
N VAL A 90 -8.33 5.09 2.48
CA VAL A 90 -9.22 6.24 2.32
C VAL A 90 -10.10 6.34 3.56
N PHE A 91 -10.80 7.47 3.74
CA PHE A 91 -11.50 7.72 4.99
C PHE A 91 -13.00 7.87 4.85
N THR A 92 -13.51 7.91 3.63
CA THR A 92 -14.95 8.00 3.40
C THR A 92 -15.39 6.95 2.40
N HIS A 93 -16.66 6.58 2.48
CA HIS A 93 -17.26 5.68 1.51
C HIS A 93 -17.24 6.27 0.10
N ALA A 94 -17.42 7.59 0.01
CA ALA A 94 -17.37 8.28 -1.29
C ALA A 94 -15.98 8.16 -1.92
N GLU A 95 -14.91 8.33 -1.15
CA GLU A 95 -13.55 8.15 -1.65
C GLU A 95 -13.32 6.71 -2.10
N GLU A 96 -13.75 5.75 -1.30
CA GLU A 96 -13.60 4.34 -1.64
C GLU A 96 -14.31 4.00 -2.94
N LYS A 97 -15.52 4.50 -3.09
CA LYS A 97 -16.32 4.29 -4.30
C LYS A 97 -15.68 4.95 -5.51
N ALA A 98 -15.08 6.12 -5.33
CA ALA A 98 -14.42 6.84 -6.40
C ALA A 98 -13.17 6.11 -6.91
N VAL A 99 -12.43 5.45 -6.04
CA VAL A 99 -11.28 4.65 -6.45
C VAL A 99 -11.73 3.44 -7.25
N GLY A 100 -12.69 2.68 -6.73
CA GLY A 100 -13.14 1.44 -7.36
C GLY A 100 -11.99 0.46 -7.55
N VAL A 101 -11.91 -0.12 -8.73
CA VAL A 101 -10.79 -0.98 -9.13
C VAL A 101 -10.10 -0.33 -10.32
N ARG A 102 -8.80 -0.08 -10.19
CA ARG A 102 -8.03 0.59 -11.24
C ARG A 102 -6.74 -0.17 -11.50
N HIS A 103 -6.15 0.09 -12.64
CA HIS A 103 -4.85 -0.44 -13.01
C HIS A 103 -3.95 0.76 -13.28
N LEU A 104 -3.03 1.01 -12.37
CA LEU A 104 -2.23 2.23 -12.36
C LEU A 104 -0.75 1.91 -12.23
N LYS A 105 0.07 2.82 -12.74
CA LYS A 105 1.51 2.74 -12.54
C LYS A 105 1.85 3.05 -11.09
N VAL A 106 2.77 2.28 -10.54
CA VAL A 106 3.27 2.50 -9.18
C VAL A 106 4.79 2.47 -9.24
N TRP A 107 5.42 3.46 -8.60
CA TRP A 107 6.88 3.55 -8.50
C TRP A 107 7.29 3.38 -7.05
N LEU A 108 8.36 2.62 -6.85
CA LEU A 108 9.03 2.54 -5.57
C LEU A 108 10.03 3.69 -5.48
N ILE A 109 9.97 4.43 -4.39
CA ILE A 109 10.84 5.59 -4.20
C ILE A 109 11.99 5.16 -3.30
N LYS A 110 13.21 5.27 -3.81
CA LYS A 110 14.43 4.94 -3.07
C LYS A 110 15.25 6.20 -2.86
N MET A 111 15.82 6.33 -1.66
CA MET A 111 16.79 7.38 -1.37
C MET A 111 18.17 6.77 -1.41
N GLU A 112 19.03 7.31 -2.25
CA GLU A 112 20.39 6.82 -2.40
C GLU A 112 21.38 7.86 -1.88
N VAL A 113 22.40 7.40 -1.16
CA VAL A 113 23.50 8.22 -0.71
C VAL A 113 24.56 8.21 -1.80
N GLN A 114 25.05 9.41 -2.15
CA GLN A 114 26.11 9.53 -3.12
C GLN A 114 27.47 9.59 -2.47
#